data_ec69d4ac9657bfb7e951c79824bb1334
#
_entry.id   ec69d4ac9657bfb7e951c79824bb1334
#
_cell.length_a   1.000
_cell.length_b   1.000
_cell.length_c   1.000
_cell.angle_alpha   90.00
_cell.angle_beta   90.00
_cell.angle_gamma   90.00
#
_symmetry.space_group_name_H-M   'P 1'
#
loop_
_entity.id
_entity.type
_entity.pdbx_description
1 polymer ?
#
loop_
_entity_poly.entity_id
_entity_poly.type
_entity_poly.pdbx_seq_one_letter_code
_entity_poly.pdbx_strand_id
1 'polypeptide(L)'
;ASTTGDWGYLGVSLASIESMYGIPYHGEGHDGHGDEHGDEEEGHDEHEGERIFSSTDSEKFDIRGSFNLAGNLVKKVDVFMRDTDYSFTEQHAEEAHEEEEHHDEDEHHDEDEDHGEHEGHSEGPTTFTNDAIEAGAIFDFSNSIVSQKFAINFVNEDTSVIGAEAFMTPASRDELTFGYYLSRSFDSFDLDFGVRYDIIDNEGSIVSMHEEEHHDEDHDEHEESEVAYYDKAFNNSSIALNIGRELNDFLSVDFGFSSVERAPSTTEMFMNGAHLATARFEVGNVNLNSETSNNIDLTLNMKNGSFFAKATVFMNDVDNYIYLQDETEEEHEEHDEEHEEGHDDHGGLILANYLQQDAELDGYELEFGNTMDLGSGELTLSFGRDEISGEFSSGGNIPRLNPARNIFKLKYSQDNTIFGLMFKDVEKQNDIGLAETNTDGYQMLNAKLSRSFDLGGQGDLTVSLFGNNLLDEIARNHSSYVKTQVPLPGKNYGIRFNLTF
;
A
#
# COMPACT_ATOMS: atom_id res chain seq x y z
N ALA A 1 13.71 25.97 -6.59
CA ALA A 1 13.90 27.41 -6.56
C ALA A 1 12.64 28.09 -6.02
N SER A 2 12.77 29.17 -5.23
CA SER A 2 11.60 29.90 -4.75
C SER A 2 11.88 31.41 -4.66
N THR A 3 10.80 32.20 -4.73
CA THR A 3 10.81 33.62 -4.47
C THR A 3 9.72 33.97 -3.47
N THR A 4 10.02 34.92 -2.58
CA THR A 4 9.12 35.34 -1.51
C THR A 4 9.04 36.88 -1.43
N GLY A 5 7.95 37.39 -0.90
CA GLY A 5 7.72 38.81 -0.69
C GLY A 5 6.45 39.05 0.11
N ASP A 6 6.05 40.32 0.31
CA ASP A 6 4.80 40.67 1.01
C ASP A 6 3.55 40.11 0.31
N TRP A 7 3.66 39.81 -0.97
CA TRP A 7 2.59 39.19 -1.78
C TRP A 7 2.43 37.69 -1.51
N GLY A 8 3.43 37.05 -0.87
CA GLY A 8 3.46 35.60 -0.59
C GLY A 8 4.72 34.92 -1.08
N TYR A 9 4.57 33.72 -1.66
CA TYR A 9 5.69 32.99 -2.28
C TYR A 9 5.25 32.26 -3.55
N LEU A 10 6.22 31.95 -4.40
CA LEU A 10 6.13 31.01 -5.50
C LEU A 10 7.39 30.14 -5.51
N GLY A 11 7.23 28.84 -5.56
CA GLY A 11 8.31 27.85 -5.57
C GLY A 11 8.12 26.82 -6.68
N VAL A 12 9.24 26.33 -7.19
CA VAL A 12 9.33 25.24 -8.16
C VAL A 12 10.35 24.23 -7.65
N SER A 13 10.02 22.96 -7.69
CA SER A 13 10.95 21.88 -7.35
C SER A 13 10.93 20.77 -8.40
N LEU A 14 12.08 20.14 -8.55
CA LEU A 14 12.27 18.93 -9.34
C LEU A 14 12.86 17.89 -8.38
N ALA A 15 12.35 16.69 -8.42
CA ALA A 15 12.89 15.54 -7.70
C ALA A 15 12.95 14.34 -8.64
N SER A 16 14.03 13.56 -8.52
CA SER A 16 14.20 12.29 -9.21
C SER A 16 14.64 11.26 -8.19
N ILE A 17 14.09 10.08 -8.24
CA ILE A 17 14.39 8.94 -7.37
C ILE A 17 14.65 7.74 -8.27
N GLU A 18 15.83 7.17 -8.14
CA GLU A 18 16.18 5.89 -8.74
C GLU A 18 16.51 4.91 -7.62
N SER A 19 15.95 3.72 -7.66
CA SER A 19 16.27 2.66 -6.68
C SER A 19 16.23 1.28 -7.33
N MET A 20 17.03 0.37 -6.78
CA MET A 20 17.06 -1.03 -7.18
C MET A 20 17.16 -1.90 -5.94
N TYR A 21 16.34 -2.95 -5.86
CA TYR A 21 16.39 -3.92 -4.76
C TYR A 21 15.91 -5.30 -5.20
N GLY A 22 16.33 -6.34 -4.47
CA GLY A 22 15.91 -7.71 -4.72
C GLY A 22 14.51 -7.98 -4.15
N ILE A 23 13.73 -8.75 -4.86
CA ILE A 23 12.42 -9.25 -4.43
C ILE A 23 12.63 -10.62 -3.78
N PRO A 24 12.18 -10.83 -2.52
CA PRO A 24 12.46 -12.05 -1.79
C PRO A 24 11.57 -13.25 -2.17
N TYR A 25 10.53 -13.02 -2.94
CA TYR A 25 9.55 -14.03 -3.33
C TYR A 25 8.86 -13.65 -4.63
N HIS A 26 8.71 -14.66 -5.48
CA HIS A 26 7.94 -14.63 -6.71
C HIS A 26 7.18 -15.96 -6.79
N GLY A 27 5.88 -15.94 -7.06
CA GLY A 27 5.09 -17.14 -7.25
C GLY A 27 5.51 -17.81 -8.57
N GLU A 28 6.04 -19.00 -8.52
CA GLU A 28 6.24 -19.80 -9.73
C GLU A 28 4.88 -20.39 -10.14
N GLY A 29 4.41 -20.09 -11.35
CA GLY A 29 3.36 -20.86 -11.99
C GLY A 29 3.94 -22.26 -12.25
N HIS A 30 3.50 -23.28 -11.49
CA HIS A 30 3.88 -24.66 -11.76
C HIS A 30 3.12 -25.12 -13.00
N ASP A 31 3.82 -25.19 -14.14
CA ASP A 31 3.44 -26.09 -15.22
C ASP A 31 3.55 -27.52 -14.72
N GLY A 32 2.44 -28.05 -14.21
CA GLY A 32 2.36 -29.38 -13.63
C GLY A 32 2.45 -30.46 -14.68
N HIS A 33 3.64 -30.82 -15.13
CA HIS A 33 3.84 -32.11 -15.79
C HIS A 33 4.17 -33.16 -14.74
N GLY A 34 3.12 -33.82 -14.23
CA GLY A 34 3.23 -35.05 -13.47
C GLY A 34 3.62 -36.21 -14.37
N ASP A 35 4.88 -36.55 -14.45
CA ASP A 35 5.32 -37.83 -14.94
C ASP A 35 5.86 -38.69 -13.77
N GLU A 36 5.02 -39.67 -13.38
CA GLU A 36 5.46 -40.83 -12.58
C GLU A 36 6.51 -41.64 -13.34
N HIS A 37 7.80 -41.48 -13.05
CA HIS A 37 8.78 -42.52 -13.29
C HIS A 37 9.81 -42.58 -12.18
N GLY A 38 9.93 -43.81 -11.65
CA GLY A 38 10.64 -44.22 -10.45
C GLY A 38 12.16 -44.02 -10.48
N ASP A 39 12.66 -43.98 -9.23
CA ASP A 39 13.97 -44.38 -8.72
C ASP A 39 15.17 -44.38 -9.68
N GLU A 40 16.01 -43.35 -9.51
CA GLU A 40 17.48 -43.56 -9.37
C GLU A 40 18.09 -42.27 -8.79
N GLU A 41 18.76 -42.41 -7.65
CA GLU A 41 19.57 -41.37 -7.00
C GLU A 41 20.74 -41.02 -7.94
N GLU A 42 20.85 -39.74 -8.38
CA GLU A 42 22.13 -39.02 -8.49
C GLU A 42 21.85 -37.55 -8.93
N GLY A 43 22.23 -36.60 -8.07
CA GLY A 43 22.56 -35.21 -8.44
C GLY A 43 21.35 -34.31 -8.74
N HIS A 44 20.56 -33.95 -7.73
CA HIS A 44 19.78 -32.71 -7.83
C HIS A 44 20.75 -31.54 -7.79
N ASP A 45 21.05 -30.95 -8.95
CA ASP A 45 21.49 -29.59 -9.01
C ASP A 45 20.41 -28.73 -8.35
N GLU A 46 20.75 -28.16 -7.19
CA GLU A 46 19.91 -27.19 -6.50
C GLU A 46 19.65 -26.07 -7.52
N HIS A 47 18.42 -25.95 -8.03
CA HIS A 47 17.97 -24.72 -8.66
C HIS A 47 18.14 -23.63 -7.61
N GLU A 48 19.28 -22.95 -7.61
CA GLU A 48 19.46 -21.71 -6.84
C GLU A 48 18.36 -20.78 -7.35
N GLY A 49 17.35 -20.51 -6.50
CA GLY A 49 16.16 -19.79 -6.86
C GLY A 49 16.49 -18.55 -7.67
N GLU A 50 15.77 -18.37 -8.75
CA GLU A 50 15.92 -17.24 -9.67
C GLU A 50 15.93 -15.93 -8.89
N ARG A 51 16.89 -15.08 -9.17
CA ARG A 51 17.06 -13.79 -8.49
C ARG A 51 16.23 -12.76 -9.21
N ILE A 52 15.17 -12.33 -8.57
CA ILE A 52 14.32 -11.27 -9.08
C ILE A 52 14.72 -9.95 -8.44
N PHE A 53 14.75 -8.91 -9.22
CA PHE A 53 15.00 -7.57 -8.73
C PHE A 53 14.05 -6.57 -9.38
N SER A 54 13.79 -5.51 -8.65
CA SER A 54 13.01 -4.39 -9.16
C SER A 54 13.87 -3.14 -9.27
N SER A 55 13.59 -2.36 -10.29
CA SER A 55 14.08 -1.00 -10.45
C SER A 55 12.92 -0.02 -10.45
N THR A 56 13.10 1.08 -9.73
CA THR A 56 12.15 2.18 -9.68
C THR A 56 12.80 3.43 -10.24
N ASP A 57 12.10 4.10 -11.14
CA ASP A 57 12.40 5.45 -11.60
C ASP A 57 11.19 6.34 -11.35
N SER A 58 11.41 7.50 -10.73
CA SER A 58 10.34 8.46 -10.48
C SER A 58 10.84 9.87 -10.65
N GLU A 59 10.23 10.61 -11.56
CA GLU A 59 10.45 12.03 -11.76
C GLU A 59 9.23 12.82 -11.27
N LYS A 60 9.49 13.94 -10.59
CA LYS A 60 8.44 14.79 -10.06
C LYS A 60 8.75 16.25 -10.27
N PHE A 61 7.85 16.94 -10.91
CA PHE A 61 7.82 18.39 -11.04
C PHE A 61 6.72 18.97 -10.15
N ASP A 62 7.03 19.97 -9.33
CA ASP A 62 6.08 20.56 -8.37
C ASP A 62 6.18 22.09 -8.41
N ILE A 63 5.04 22.75 -8.61
CA ILE A 63 4.88 24.20 -8.49
C ILE A 63 3.97 24.47 -7.30
N ARG A 64 4.39 25.33 -6.38
CA ARG A 64 3.55 25.80 -5.28
C ARG A 64 3.62 27.28 -5.14
N GLY A 65 2.47 27.88 -4.94
CA GLY A 65 2.35 29.31 -4.71
C GLY A 65 1.36 29.63 -3.59
N SER A 66 1.62 30.72 -2.89
CA SER A 66 0.74 31.24 -1.85
C SER A 66 0.68 32.75 -1.99
N PHE A 67 -0.50 33.29 -2.26
CA PHE A 67 -0.70 34.69 -2.58
C PHE A 67 -1.58 35.37 -1.53
N ASN A 68 -1.01 36.35 -0.83
CA ASN A 68 -1.75 37.21 0.09
C ASN A 68 -2.55 38.24 -0.70
N LEU A 69 -3.85 38.28 -0.49
CA LEU A 69 -4.74 39.20 -1.19
C LEU A 69 -5.17 40.35 -0.25
N ALA A 70 -5.12 41.56 -0.74
CA ALA A 70 -5.62 42.75 -0.02
C ALA A 70 -7.16 42.83 0.04
N GLY A 71 -7.86 41.79 -0.46
CA GLY A 71 -9.31 41.72 -0.52
C GLY A 71 -9.97 41.53 0.84
N ASN A 72 -11.21 41.97 0.97
CA ASN A 72 -11.97 41.79 2.21
C ASN A 72 -12.60 40.38 2.32
N LEU A 73 -12.83 39.71 1.21
CA LEU A 73 -13.49 38.40 1.17
C LEU A 73 -12.48 37.27 1.18
N VAL A 74 -11.61 37.19 0.17
CA VAL A 74 -10.51 36.19 0.08
C VAL A 74 -9.24 36.82 0.63
N LYS A 75 -8.63 36.21 1.62
CA LYS A 75 -7.40 36.68 2.28
C LYS A 75 -6.16 36.12 1.64
N LYS A 76 -6.23 34.89 1.19
CA LYS A 76 -5.11 34.13 0.69
C LYS A 76 -5.59 33.12 -0.36
N VAL A 77 -4.77 32.88 -1.37
CA VAL A 77 -4.96 31.78 -2.33
C VAL A 77 -3.68 30.96 -2.34
N ASP A 78 -3.77 29.68 -2.02
CA ASP A 78 -2.71 28.71 -2.22
C ASP A 78 -3.00 27.96 -3.52
N VAL A 79 -2.00 27.80 -4.38
CA VAL A 79 -2.10 27.07 -5.64
C VAL A 79 -0.98 26.03 -5.70
N PHE A 80 -1.25 24.91 -6.34
CA PHE A 80 -0.26 23.89 -6.61
C PHE A 80 -0.53 23.21 -7.95
N MET A 81 0.53 22.73 -8.56
CA MET A 81 0.52 21.82 -9.68
C MET A 81 1.65 20.82 -9.48
N ARG A 82 1.36 19.56 -9.72
CA ARG A 82 2.30 18.45 -9.64
C ARG A 82 2.17 17.63 -10.90
N ASP A 83 3.30 17.25 -11.46
CA ASP A 83 3.44 16.30 -12.55
C ASP A 83 4.39 15.22 -12.06
N THR A 84 3.94 13.97 -12.11
CA THR A 84 4.68 12.81 -11.60
C THR A 84 4.68 11.75 -12.70
N ASP A 85 5.87 11.30 -13.06
CA ASP A 85 6.12 10.18 -13.92
C ASP A 85 6.78 9.10 -13.05
N TYR A 86 6.18 7.92 -13.01
CA TYR A 86 6.63 6.80 -12.18
C TYR A 86 6.67 5.52 -12.98
N SER A 87 7.80 4.83 -12.95
CA SER A 87 7.93 3.48 -13.47
C SER A 87 8.60 2.55 -12.45
N PHE A 88 8.09 1.33 -12.41
CA PHE A 88 8.60 0.25 -11.58
C PHE A 88 8.71 -0.98 -12.46
N THR A 89 9.92 -1.53 -12.62
CA THR A 89 10.18 -2.69 -13.48
C THR A 89 10.66 -3.86 -12.65
N GLU A 90 9.96 -4.98 -12.74
CA GLU A 90 10.39 -6.28 -12.22
C GLU A 90 11.06 -7.08 -13.33
N GLN A 91 12.16 -7.76 -13.00
CA GLN A 91 12.90 -8.56 -13.97
C GLN A 91 13.72 -9.64 -13.28
N HIS A 92 13.89 -10.75 -13.97
CA HIS A 92 14.76 -11.83 -13.56
C HIS A 92 16.23 -11.45 -13.83
N ALA A 93 17.14 -11.87 -12.95
CA ALA A 93 18.56 -11.73 -13.21
C ALA A 93 18.95 -12.77 -14.28
N GLU A 94 19.35 -12.31 -15.46
CA GLU A 94 19.95 -13.21 -16.45
C GLU A 94 21.14 -13.91 -15.81
N GLU A 95 21.16 -15.24 -15.81
CA GLU A 95 22.35 -16.00 -15.48
C GLU A 95 23.39 -15.67 -16.54
N ALA A 96 24.54 -15.14 -16.11
CA ALA A 96 25.68 -14.95 -16.99
C ALA A 96 26.17 -16.33 -17.40
N HIS A 97 25.67 -16.84 -18.52
CA HIS A 97 26.30 -17.99 -19.18
C HIS A 97 27.72 -17.58 -19.53
N GLU A 98 28.71 -18.04 -18.75
CA GLU A 98 30.10 -18.02 -19.16
C GLU A 98 30.17 -18.88 -20.42
N GLU A 99 30.31 -18.22 -21.58
CA GLU A 99 30.65 -18.88 -22.83
C GLU A 99 32.02 -19.53 -22.65
N GLU A 100 32.05 -20.77 -22.17
CA GLU A 100 33.23 -21.62 -22.32
C GLU A 100 33.39 -21.93 -23.81
N GLU A 101 34.36 -21.25 -24.44
CA GLU A 101 34.83 -21.59 -25.80
C GLU A 101 35.36 -23.03 -25.82
N HIS A 102 34.49 -24.00 -26.09
CA HIS A 102 34.93 -25.35 -26.51
C HIS A 102 35.32 -25.31 -27.97
N HIS A 103 36.62 -25.10 -28.18
CA HIS A 103 37.27 -25.55 -29.39
C HIS A 103 37.49 -27.05 -29.28
N ASP A 104 36.75 -27.85 -30.04
CA ASP A 104 37.22 -29.14 -30.49
C ASP A 104 36.76 -29.42 -31.91
N GLU A 105 37.76 -29.80 -32.69
CA GLU A 105 37.71 -30.12 -34.11
C GLU A 105 37.10 -31.53 -34.34
N ASP A 106 36.38 -31.63 -35.47
CA ASP A 106 36.17 -32.81 -36.30
C ASP A 106 35.13 -33.88 -35.92
N GLU A 107 34.21 -34.02 -36.79
CA GLU A 107 33.75 -35.12 -37.66
C GLU A 107 32.24 -35.29 -37.80
N HIS A 108 31.86 -35.31 -39.07
CA HIS A 108 30.51 -35.51 -39.62
C HIS A 108 29.78 -36.75 -39.09
N HIS A 109 28.47 -36.57 -38.74
CA HIS A 109 27.44 -37.54 -39.07
C HIS A 109 26.11 -36.84 -39.31
N ASP A 110 25.61 -36.97 -40.54
CA ASP A 110 24.25 -36.65 -40.95
C ASP A 110 23.29 -37.65 -40.26
N GLU A 111 22.36 -37.18 -39.46
CA GLU A 111 21.04 -37.78 -39.25
C GLU A 111 20.10 -36.69 -38.79
N ASP A 112 19.04 -36.44 -39.58
CA ASP A 112 17.93 -35.54 -39.33
C ASP A 112 17.16 -36.00 -38.08
N GLU A 113 17.38 -35.38 -36.95
CA GLU A 113 16.43 -35.38 -35.82
C GLU A 113 16.01 -33.93 -35.57
N ASP A 114 14.73 -33.72 -35.86
CA ASP A 114 13.94 -32.51 -35.55
C ASP A 114 13.90 -32.34 -34.03
N HIS A 115 14.90 -31.66 -33.47
CA HIS A 115 14.85 -31.18 -32.10
C HIS A 115 14.01 -29.92 -32.11
N GLY A 116 12.73 -30.07 -31.74
CA GLY A 116 11.90 -28.97 -31.37
C GLY A 116 12.64 -28.06 -30.40
N GLU A 117 12.88 -26.84 -30.84
CA GLU A 117 13.42 -25.79 -29.99
C GLU A 117 12.48 -25.67 -28.79
N HIS A 118 12.86 -26.17 -27.62
CA HIS A 118 12.30 -25.75 -26.38
C HIS A 118 12.69 -24.26 -26.25
N GLU A 119 11.83 -23.40 -26.75
CA GLU A 119 11.84 -22.00 -26.35
C GLU A 119 11.62 -21.99 -24.83
N GLY A 120 12.69 -21.95 -24.04
CA GLY A 120 12.62 -21.62 -22.64
C GLY A 120 11.91 -20.28 -22.58
N HIS A 121 10.75 -20.23 -21.94
CA HIS A 121 10.03 -19.00 -21.67
C HIS A 121 10.94 -18.12 -20.82
N SER A 122 11.76 -17.26 -21.46
CA SER A 122 12.43 -16.20 -20.75
C SER A 122 11.34 -15.20 -20.39
N GLU A 123 10.91 -15.23 -19.13
CA GLU A 123 9.99 -14.26 -18.57
C GLU A 123 10.63 -12.87 -18.73
N GLY A 124 10.12 -12.11 -19.70
CA GLY A 124 10.58 -10.76 -19.96
C GLY A 124 10.25 -9.82 -18.80
N PRO A 125 10.86 -8.63 -18.75
CA PRO A 125 10.57 -7.68 -17.68
C PRO A 125 9.10 -7.22 -17.71
N THR A 126 8.50 -7.03 -16.53
CA THR A 126 7.19 -6.41 -16.36
C THR A 126 7.34 -5.02 -15.79
N THR A 127 6.81 -4.02 -16.47
CA THR A 127 6.88 -2.60 -16.10
C THR A 127 5.52 -2.06 -15.73
N PHE A 128 5.43 -1.51 -14.54
CA PHE A 128 4.30 -0.80 -14.00
C PHE A 128 4.54 0.70 -14.17
N THR A 129 3.61 1.42 -14.78
CA THR A 129 3.68 2.87 -14.89
C THR A 129 2.50 3.54 -14.20
N ASN A 130 2.76 4.72 -13.64
CA ASN A 130 1.73 5.60 -13.10
C ASN A 130 2.13 7.04 -13.38
N ASP A 131 1.49 7.64 -14.36
CA ASP A 131 1.70 9.03 -14.76
C ASP A 131 0.53 9.87 -14.24
N ALA A 132 0.82 10.92 -13.47
CA ALA A 132 -0.23 11.69 -12.83
C ALA A 132 0.04 13.20 -12.89
N ILE A 133 -0.99 13.95 -13.31
CA ILE A 133 -1.03 15.42 -13.22
C ILE A 133 -2.08 15.81 -12.18
N GLU A 134 -1.65 16.56 -11.16
CA GLU A 134 -2.52 17.13 -10.14
C GLU A 134 -2.40 18.65 -10.13
N ALA A 135 -3.53 19.36 -10.11
CA ALA A 135 -3.55 20.81 -9.98
C ALA A 135 -4.71 21.28 -9.11
N GLY A 136 -4.44 22.24 -8.22
CA GLY A 136 -5.47 22.69 -7.31
C GLY A 136 -5.27 24.09 -6.76
N ALA A 137 -6.32 24.61 -6.13
CA ALA A 137 -6.31 25.89 -5.45
C ALA A 137 -7.12 25.83 -4.16
N ILE A 138 -6.62 26.51 -3.11
CA ILE A 138 -7.29 26.67 -1.83
C ILE A 138 -7.49 28.17 -1.59
N PHE A 139 -8.74 28.56 -1.44
CA PHE A 139 -9.16 29.94 -1.15
C PHE A 139 -9.46 30.11 0.33
N ASP A 140 -8.72 30.99 1.01
CA ASP A 140 -8.89 31.27 2.43
C ASP A 140 -9.81 32.49 2.62
N PHE A 141 -10.97 32.26 3.24
CA PHE A 141 -11.97 33.25 3.61
C PHE A 141 -11.97 33.55 5.12
N SER A 142 -10.96 33.07 5.85
CA SER A 142 -10.90 33.15 7.29
C SER A 142 -10.93 34.58 7.81
N ASN A 143 -11.47 34.75 8.99
CA ASN A 143 -11.46 36.00 9.75
C ASN A 143 -11.03 35.72 11.21
N SER A 144 -11.11 36.71 12.10
CA SER A 144 -10.67 36.56 13.48
C SER A 144 -11.55 35.59 14.33
N ILE A 145 -12.68 35.16 13.81
CA ILE A 145 -13.67 34.34 14.57
C ILE A 145 -13.78 32.94 13.97
N VAL A 146 -13.68 32.82 12.64
CA VAL A 146 -13.93 31.58 11.90
C VAL A 146 -12.86 31.39 10.87
N SER A 147 -12.25 30.20 10.83
CA SER A 147 -11.42 29.73 9.72
C SER A 147 -12.31 29.10 8.67
N GLN A 148 -12.23 29.55 7.42
CA GLN A 148 -13.03 29.01 6.32
C GLN A 148 -12.15 28.87 5.08
N LYS A 149 -12.20 27.71 4.44
CA LYS A 149 -11.45 27.43 3.21
C LYS A 149 -12.34 26.74 2.20
N PHE A 150 -12.16 27.09 0.94
CA PHE A 150 -12.74 26.38 -0.17
C PHE A 150 -11.58 25.84 -1.02
N ALA A 151 -11.67 24.60 -1.43
CA ALA A 151 -10.66 23.95 -2.26
C ALA A 151 -11.29 23.43 -3.55
N ILE A 152 -10.51 23.49 -4.62
CA ILE A 152 -10.77 22.79 -5.88
C ILE A 152 -9.50 22.03 -6.24
N ASN A 153 -9.64 20.77 -6.64
CA ASN A 153 -8.54 19.92 -7.08
C ASN A 153 -8.93 19.15 -8.32
N PHE A 154 -7.99 18.97 -9.23
CA PHE A 154 -8.11 18.13 -10.40
C PHE A 154 -6.94 17.14 -10.41
N VAL A 155 -7.23 15.88 -10.72
CA VAL A 155 -6.25 14.81 -10.93
C VAL A 155 -6.59 14.12 -12.24
N ASN A 156 -5.56 13.88 -13.05
CA ASN A 156 -5.60 12.95 -14.16
C ASN A 156 -4.48 11.93 -13.92
N GLU A 157 -4.79 10.67 -13.97
CA GLU A 157 -3.89 9.56 -13.66
C GLU A 157 -4.03 8.47 -14.73
N ASP A 158 -2.91 8.09 -15.32
CA ASP A 158 -2.79 7.00 -16.28
C ASP A 158 -1.94 5.89 -15.68
N THR A 159 -2.48 4.67 -15.64
CA THR A 159 -1.83 3.49 -15.06
C THR A 159 -1.72 2.40 -16.11
N SER A 160 -0.56 1.72 -16.21
CA SER A 160 -0.41 0.55 -17.06
C SER A 160 0.51 -0.50 -16.46
N VAL A 161 0.29 -1.77 -16.85
CA VAL A 161 1.19 -2.89 -16.58
C VAL A 161 1.52 -3.52 -17.92
N ILE A 162 2.78 -3.51 -18.31
CA ILE A 162 3.25 -3.95 -19.62
C ILE A 162 4.42 -4.92 -19.44
N GLY A 163 4.35 -6.07 -20.06
CA GLY A 163 5.40 -7.10 -19.98
C GLY A 163 4.82 -8.51 -19.99
N ALA A 164 5.67 -9.47 -19.66
CA ALA A 164 5.31 -10.90 -19.68
C ALA A 164 4.21 -11.23 -18.66
N GLU A 165 4.20 -10.51 -17.52
CA GLU A 165 3.23 -10.69 -16.42
C GLU A 165 2.24 -9.52 -16.35
N ALA A 166 1.79 -9.00 -17.49
CA ALA A 166 0.81 -7.93 -17.52
C ALA A 166 -0.57 -8.46 -17.10
N PHE A 167 -1.03 -8.07 -15.92
CA PHE A 167 -2.31 -8.50 -15.35
C PHE A 167 -3.40 -7.40 -15.39
N MET A 168 -3.13 -6.27 -16.02
CA MET A 168 -4.10 -5.19 -16.21
C MET A 168 -3.80 -4.43 -17.50
N THR A 169 -4.82 -4.19 -18.31
CA THR A 169 -4.70 -3.29 -19.46
C THR A 169 -4.56 -1.83 -19.00
N PRO A 170 -4.01 -0.94 -19.84
CA PRO A 170 -3.94 0.48 -19.51
C PRO A 170 -5.30 1.04 -19.09
N ALA A 171 -5.30 1.80 -18.00
CA ALA A 171 -6.48 2.41 -17.41
C ALA A 171 -6.19 3.86 -17.03
N SER A 172 -7.22 4.72 -17.06
CA SER A 172 -7.12 6.12 -16.67
C SER A 172 -8.19 6.51 -15.65
N ARG A 173 -7.88 7.55 -14.87
CA ARG A 173 -8.78 8.16 -13.90
C ARG A 173 -8.69 9.66 -13.95
N ASP A 174 -9.83 10.30 -14.19
CA ASP A 174 -10.02 11.72 -14.04
C ASP A 174 -10.82 12.02 -12.77
N GLU A 175 -10.34 12.97 -11.96
CA GLU A 175 -11.03 13.36 -10.73
C GLU A 175 -11.09 14.88 -10.60
N LEU A 176 -12.29 15.43 -10.35
CA LEU A 176 -12.51 16.82 -9.98
C LEU A 176 -13.17 16.90 -8.61
N THR A 177 -12.44 17.47 -7.65
CA THR A 177 -12.85 17.57 -6.25
C THR A 177 -13.18 19.02 -5.86
N PHE A 178 -14.25 19.20 -5.13
CA PHE A 178 -14.62 20.44 -4.44
C PHE A 178 -14.67 20.18 -2.93
N GLY A 179 -13.99 21.01 -2.15
CA GLY A 179 -13.95 20.90 -0.69
C GLY A 179 -14.29 22.21 0.01
N TYR A 180 -15.02 22.15 1.09
CA TYR A 180 -15.22 23.27 2.00
C TYR A 180 -14.93 22.84 3.43
N TYR A 181 -14.17 23.68 4.13
CA TYR A 181 -13.78 23.48 5.52
C TYR A 181 -14.11 24.71 6.34
N LEU A 182 -14.65 24.50 7.55
CA LEU A 182 -14.93 25.50 8.55
C LEU A 182 -14.39 25.04 9.91
N SER A 183 -13.67 25.92 10.61
CA SER A 183 -13.23 25.71 11.98
C SER A 183 -13.55 26.93 12.82
N ARG A 184 -14.10 26.72 14.01
CA ARG A 184 -14.43 27.78 14.96
C ARG A 184 -14.28 27.34 16.40
N SER A 185 -13.54 28.14 17.18
CA SER A 185 -13.49 28.02 18.63
C SER A 185 -14.60 28.84 19.27
N PHE A 186 -15.32 28.23 20.18
CA PHE A 186 -16.31 28.85 21.08
C PHE A 186 -15.75 28.84 22.51
N ASP A 187 -16.37 29.57 23.43
CA ASP A 187 -15.90 29.65 24.82
C ASP A 187 -15.84 28.28 25.52
N SER A 188 -16.61 27.29 25.06
CA SER A 188 -16.78 25.99 25.74
C SER A 188 -16.44 24.77 24.87
N PHE A 189 -16.23 24.94 23.58
CA PHE A 189 -15.91 23.85 22.66
C PHE A 189 -15.31 24.39 21.35
N ASP A 190 -14.59 23.55 20.65
CA ASP A 190 -14.10 23.76 19.30
C ASP A 190 -14.95 22.94 18.32
N LEU A 191 -15.20 23.50 17.15
CA LEU A 191 -15.97 22.88 16.08
C LEU A 191 -15.19 22.91 14.79
N ASP A 192 -14.99 21.73 14.18
CA ASP A 192 -14.49 21.57 12.82
C ASP A 192 -15.54 20.89 11.97
N PHE A 193 -15.75 21.40 10.77
CA PHE A 193 -16.73 20.89 9.83
C PHE A 193 -16.11 20.87 8.42
N GLY A 194 -16.30 19.78 7.70
CA GLY A 194 -15.83 19.59 6.32
C GLY A 194 -16.88 18.94 5.45
N VAL A 195 -16.94 19.37 4.19
CA VAL A 195 -17.68 18.68 3.12
C VAL A 195 -16.80 18.57 1.89
N ARG A 196 -16.93 17.46 1.16
CA ARG A 196 -16.24 17.20 -0.10
C ARG A 196 -17.22 16.62 -1.12
N TYR A 197 -17.02 16.97 -2.38
CA TYR A 197 -17.75 16.41 -3.49
C TYR A 197 -16.77 16.12 -4.62
N ASP A 198 -16.79 14.88 -5.10
CA ASP A 198 -15.89 14.37 -6.13
C ASP A 198 -16.69 13.93 -7.34
N ILE A 199 -16.21 14.28 -8.52
CA ILE A 199 -16.64 13.78 -9.82
C ILE A 199 -15.49 12.98 -10.37
N ILE A 200 -15.71 11.70 -10.64
CA ILE A 200 -14.67 10.74 -10.97
C ILE A 200 -15.11 9.95 -12.19
N ASP A 201 -14.23 9.87 -13.18
CA ASP A 201 -14.39 9.03 -14.35
C ASP A 201 -13.21 8.04 -14.42
N ASN A 202 -13.52 6.73 -14.45
CA ASN A 202 -12.54 5.65 -14.61
C ASN A 202 -12.77 4.99 -15.97
N GLU A 203 -11.72 4.96 -16.81
CA GLU A 203 -11.73 4.29 -18.11
C GLU A 203 -10.73 3.13 -18.10
N GLY A 204 -11.10 2.01 -18.72
CA GLY A 204 -10.23 0.83 -18.83
C GLY A 204 -10.83 -0.26 -19.70
N SER A 205 -10.15 -1.37 -19.82
CA SER A 205 -10.63 -2.52 -20.57
C SER A 205 -10.26 -3.83 -19.88
N ILE A 206 -11.02 -4.88 -20.21
CA ILE A 206 -10.74 -6.25 -19.78
C ILE A 206 -10.62 -7.10 -21.04
N VAL A 207 -9.58 -7.92 -21.11
CA VAL A 207 -9.35 -8.90 -22.16
C VAL A 207 -9.86 -10.24 -21.64
N SER A 208 -10.84 -10.84 -22.33
CA SER A 208 -11.27 -12.21 -22.07
C SER A 208 -10.80 -13.11 -23.22
N MET A 209 -10.20 -14.24 -22.87
CA MET A 209 -9.92 -15.30 -23.84
C MET A 209 -11.20 -16.17 -23.93
N HIS A 210 -11.76 -16.32 -25.12
CA HIS A 210 -12.86 -17.25 -25.37
C HIS A 210 -12.31 -18.44 -26.12
N GLU A 211 -12.45 -19.62 -25.54
CA GLU A 211 -12.40 -20.86 -26.30
C GLU A 211 -13.74 -21.03 -27.04
N GLU A 212 -13.72 -20.93 -28.38
CA GLU A 212 -14.85 -21.37 -29.16
C GLU A 212 -14.83 -22.89 -29.24
N GLU A 213 -15.79 -23.57 -28.59
CA GLU A 213 -16.07 -25.01 -28.84
C GLU A 213 -16.53 -25.23 -30.30
N HIS A 214 -15.58 -25.28 -31.23
CA HIS A 214 -15.84 -25.71 -32.58
C HIS A 214 -15.55 -27.19 -32.74
N HIS A 215 -16.60 -28.01 -32.65
CA HIS A 215 -16.65 -29.34 -33.20
C HIS A 215 -16.74 -29.25 -34.72
N ASP A 216 -15.62 -29.09 -35.43
CA ASP A 216 -15.51 -29.52 -36.82
C ASP A 216 -14.01 -29.59 -37.23
N GLU A 217 -13.65 -30.71 -37.85
CA GLU A 217 -12.33 -31.11 -38.28
C GLU A 217 -11.77 -30.13 -39.33
N ASP A 218 -10.48 -29.72 -39.15
CA ASP A 218 -9.66 -28.97 -40.10
C ASP A 218 -9.83 -27.41 -40.13
N HIS A 219 -9.47 -26.67 -39.06
CA HIS A 219 -9.02 -25.27 -39.21
C HIS A 219 -8.00 -24.91 -38.12
N ASP A 220 -6.97 -24.13 -38.52
CA ASP A 220 -5.98 -23.54 -37.64
C ASP A 220 -6.70 -22.79 -36.49
N GLU A 221 -6.42 -23.18 -35.26
CA GLU A 221 -6.94 -22.58 -34.03
C GLU A 221 -6.47 -21.13 -33.94
N HIS A 222 -7.34 -20.18 -34.14
CA HIS A 222 -7.13 -18.77 -33.84
C HIS A 222 -7.86 -18.47 -32.55
N GLU A 223 -7.12 -18.32 -31.46
CA GLU A 223 -7.61 -17.73 -30.22
C GLU A 223 -8.02 -16.28 -30.50
N GLU A 224 -9.31 -15.99 -30.53
CA GLU A 224 -9.82 -14.62 -30.62
C GLU A 224 -10.01 -14.05 -29.21
N SER A 225 -9.08 -13.18 -28.76
CA SER A 225 -9.26 -12.42 -27.54
C SER A 225 -10.31 -11.32 -27.76
N GLU A 226 -11.36 -11.27 -26.95
CA GLU A 226 -12.34 -10.19 -26.93
C GLU A 226 -11.94 -9.12 -25.93
N VAL A 227 -11.86 -7.86 -26.37
CA VAL A 227 -11.55 -6.71 -25.51
C VAL A 227 -12.82 -5.92 -25.23
N ALA A 228 -13.25 -5.91 -23.97
CA ALA A 228 -14.39 -5.12 -23.51
C ALA A 228 -13.92 -3.78 -22.89
N TYR A 229 -14.36 -2.65 -23.44
CA TYR A 229 -14.05 -1.31 -22.96
C TYR A 229 -15.12 -0.79 -22.00
N TYR A 230 -14.68 -0.11 -20.94
CA TYR A 230 -15.54 0.43 -19.90
C TYR A 230 -15.20 1.89 -19.62
N ASP A 231 -16.24 2.68 -19.37
CA ASP A 231 -16.22 4.06 -18.91
C ASP A 231 -17.21 4.16 -17.73
N LYS A 232 -16.71 4.48 -16.55
CA LYS A 232 -17.43 4.41 -15.27
C LYS A 232 -17.33 5.71 -14.50
N ALA A 233 -18.46 6.42 -14.44
CA ALA A 233 -18.59 7.69 -13.73
C ALA A 233 -19.12 7.51 -12.30
N PHE A 234 -18.49 8.18 -11.34
CA PHE A 234 -18.88 8.20 -9.93
C PHE A 234 -19.02 9.66 -9.46
N ASN A 235 -20.00 9.88 -8.57
CA ASN A 235 -20.21 11.16 -7.92
C ASN A 235 -20.29 10.91 -6.42
N ASN A 236 -19.24 11.27 -5.70
CA ASN A 236 -19.10 10.98 -4.28
C ASN A 236 -19.25 12.23 -3.44
N SER A 237 -19.87 12.09 -2.28
CA SER A 237 -20.03 13.16 -1.31
C SER A 237 -19.51 12.72 0.06
N SER A 238 -18.77 13.57 0.73
CA SER A 238 -18.24 13.29 2.06
C SER A 238 -18.53 14.44 3.01
N ILE A 239 -18.79 14.10 4.26
CA ILE A 239 -19.00 15.07 5.34
C ILE A 239 -18.22 14.63 6.57
N ALA A 240 -17.64 15.59 7.30
CA ALA A 240 -16.97 15.34 8.57
C ALA A 240 -17.31 16.43 9.59
N LEU A 241 -17.46 16.03 10.84
CA LEU A 241 -17.71 16.90 11.98
C LEU A 241 -16.80 16.46 13.13
N ASN A 242 -16.08 17.41 13.73
CA ASN A 242 -15.37 17.18 14.98
C ASN A 242 -15.77 18.23 16.01
N ILE A 243 -16.02 17.79 17.25
CA ILE A 243 -16.34 18.66 18.39
C ILE A 243 -15.37 18.33 19.52
N GLY A 244 -14.44 19.26 19.79
CA GLY A 244 -13.49 19.19 20.89
C GLY A 244 -13.92 20.03 22.08
N ARG A 245 -13.68 19.54 23.31
CA ARG A 245 -13.92 20.28 24.54
C ARG A 245 -12.88 20.01 25.61
N GLU A 246 -12.32 21.08 26.15
CA GLU A 246 -11.55 21.01 27.38
C GLU A 246 -12.52 20.90 28.58
N LEU A 247 -12.48 19.79 29.32
CA LEU A 247 -13.31 19.56 30.51
C LEU A 247 -12.68 20.25 31.74
N ASN A 248 -11.38 20.29 31.79
CA ASN A 248 -10.56 21.01 32.77
C ASN A 248 -9.10 21.11 32.28
N ASP A 249 -8.18 21.70 33.08
CA ASP A 249 -6.79 21.96 32.73
C ASP A 249 -5.96 20.71 32.34
N PHE A 250 -6.47 19.52 32.61
CA PHE A 250 -5.75 18.26 32.33
C PHE A 250 -6.54 17.23 31.53
N LEU A 251 -7.78 17.48 31.17
CA LEU A 251 -8.64 16.53 30.46
C LEU A 251 -9.41 17.23 29.34
N SER A 252 -9.30 16.71 28.12
CA SER A 252 -10.16 17.06 26.98
C SER A 252 -10.84 15.84 26.39
N VAL A 253 -11.94 16.08 25.71
CA VAL A 253 -12.73 15.11 24.97
C VAL A 253 -12.96 15.63 23.55
N ASP A 254 -12.79 14.76 22.57
CA ASP A 254 -13.07 15.01 21.16
C ASP A 254 -14.05 13.97 20.67
N PHE A 255 -15.09 14.40 19.99
CA PHE A 255 -16.08 13.57 19.31
C PHE A 255 -15.97 13.81 17.82
N GLY A 256 -15.71 12.74 17.06
CA GLY A 256 -15.65 12.71 15.61
C GLY A 256 -16.86 11.99 15.02
N PHE A 257 -17.33 12.50 13.89
CA PHE A 257 -18.25 11.83 12.98
C PHE A 257 -17.81 12.11 11.55
N SER A 258 -17.79 11.09 10.71
CA SER A 258 -17.61 11.26 9.27
C SER A 258 -18.42 10.26 8.48
N SER A 259 -18.91 10.69 7.32
CA SER A 259 -19.46 9.84 6.27
C SER A 259 -18.67 10.15 5.01
N VAL A 260 -17.94 9.16 4.51
CA VAL A 260 -16.98 9.33 3.40
C VAL A 260 -17.32 8.34 2.30
N GLU A 261 -17.57 8.85 1.10
CA GLU A 261 -17.72 8.03 -0.09
C GLU A 261 -16.39 7.92 -0.85
N ARG A 262 -16.07 6.72 -1.35
CA ARG A 262 -14.90 6.38 -2.16
C ARG A 262 -15.33 5.61 -3.41
N ALA A 263 -14.98 6.10 -4.60
CA ALA A 263 -15.12 5.32 -5.82
C ALA A 263 -14.13 4.14 -5.82
N PRO A 264 -14.47 3.03 -6.49
CA PRO A 264 -13.49 1.97 -6.77
C PRO A 264 -12.26 2.52 -7.52
N SER A 265 -11.09 1.93 -7.29
CA SER A 265 -9.90 2.22 -8.07
C SER A 265 -9.94 1.52 -9.43
N THR A 266 -9.09 1.96 -10.36
CA THR A 266 -8.91 1.28 -11.66
C THR A 266 -8.46 -0.17 -11.48
N THR A 267 -7.59 -0.45 -10.50
CA THR A 267 -7.13 -1.79 -10.14
C THR A 267 -8.28 -2.67 -9.66
N GLU A 268 -9.12 -2.19 -8.74
CA GLU A 268 -10.28 -2.94 -8.23
C GLU A 268 -11.30 -3.26 -9.32
N MET A 269 -11.32 -2.49 -10.41
CA MET A 269 -12.27 -2.65 -11.51
C MET A 269 -11.73 -3.44 -12.70
N PHE A 270 -10.46 -3.27 -13.08
CA PHE A 270 -9.93 -3.71 -14.37
C PHE A 270 -8.80 -4.73 -14.29
N MET A 271 -8.38 -5.14 -13.08
CA MET A 271 -7.41 -6.21 -12.93
C MET A 271 -7.95 -7.51 -13.51
N ASN A 272 -7.15 -8.26 -14.27
CA ASN A 272 -7.53 -9.56 -14.83
C ASN A 272 -6.27 -10.31 -15.27
N GLY A 273 -5.63 -11.04 -14.36
CA GLY A 273 -4.44 -11.81 -14.69
C GLY A 273 -3.58 -12.21 -13.50
N ALA A 274 -2.49 -12.89 -13.81
CA ALA A 274 -1.54 -13.43 -12.85
C ALA A 274 -0.73 -12.31 -12.18
N HIS A 275 -0.88 -12.16 -10.86
CA HIS A 275 -0.09 -11.26 -10.03
C HIS A 275 0.86 -12.10 -9.16
N LEU A 276 2.02 -12.45 -9.71
CA LEU A 276 2.95 -13.41 -9.10
C LEU A 276 3.45 -12.96 -7.73
N ALA A 277 3.64 -11.66 -7.50
CA ALA A 277 4.05 -11.12 -6.19
C ALA A 277 3.04 -11.43 -5.07
N THR A 278 1.78 -11.69 -5.40
CA THR A 278 0.73 -12.10 -4.46
C THR A 278 0.42 -13.60 -4.53
N ALA A 279 0.98 -14.32 -5.52
CA ALA A 279 0.67 -15.69 -5.88
C ALA A 279 -0.83 -15.89 -6.15
N ARG A 280 -1.45 -14.96 -6.91
CA ARG A 280 -2.86 -14.95 -7.23
C ARG A 280 -3.13 -14.61 -8.68
N PHE A 281 -4.20 -15.19 -9.21
CA PHE A 281 -4.85 -14.66 -10.39
C PHE A 281 -5.95 -13.71 -9.90
N GLU A 282 -5.76 -12.40 -10.09
CA GLU A 282 -6.63 -11.38 -9.53
C GLU A 282 -7.63 -10.90 -10.59
N VAL A 283 -8.92 -10.87 -10.22
CA VAL A 283 -10.02 -10.47 -11.10
C VAL A 283 -10.75 -9.26 -10.52
N GLY A 284 -10.71 -8.15 -11.26
CA GLY A 284 -11.43 -6.92 -10.98
C GLY A 284 -12.93 -7.04 -11.25
N ASN A 285 -13.68 -6.06 -10.77
CA ASN A 285 -15.12 -6.06 -10.95
C ASN A 285 -15.64 -4.70 -11.40
N VAL A 286 -16.01 -4.61 -12.68
CA VAL A 286 -16.52 -3.38 -13.29
C VAL A 286 -17.91 -2.94 -12.78
N ASN A 287 -18.56 -3.76 -11.95
CA ASN A 287 -19.88 -3.47 -11.39
C ASN A 287 -19.82 -2.96 -9.94
N LEU A 288 -18.61 -2.68 -9.42
CA LEU A 288 -18.45 -2.08 -8.11
C LEU A 288 -19.12 -0.70 -8.04
N ASN A 289 -19.75 -0.43 -6.90
CA ASN A 289 -20.31 0.87 -6.54
C ASN A 289 -19.35 1.62 -5.61
N SER A 290 -19.60 2.90 -5.39
CA SER A 290 -18.88 3.64 -4.36
C SER A 290 -19.11 3.01 -2.98
N GLU A 291 -18.02 2.88 -2.23
CA GLU A 291 -18.01 2.49 -0.82
C GLU A 291 -18.37 3.69 0.04
N THR A 292 -19.21 3.54 1.06
CA THR A 292 -19.57 4.58 2.00
C THR A 292 -19.18 4.17 3.41
N SER A 293 -18.24 4.87 4.01
CA SER A 293 -17.74 4.63 5.37
C SER A 293 -18.33 5.65 6.34
N ASN A 294 -19.12 5.18 7.31
CA ASN A 294 -19.76 5.99 8.35
C ASN A 294 -19.04 5.76 9.68
N ASN A 295 -18.15 6.66 10.06
CA ASN A 295 -17.31 6.54 11.25
C ASN A 295 -17.79 7.44 12.37
N ILE A 296 -17.81 6.90 13.60
CA ILE A 296 -18.01 7.64 14.85
C ILE A 296 -16.84 7.30 15.77
N ASP A 297 -16.21 8.32 16.33
CA ASP A 297 -15.14 8.14 17.31
C ASP A 297 -15.26 9.07 18.52
N LEU A 298 -14.73 8.59 19.64
CA LEU A 298 -14.61 9.35 20.87
C LEU A 298 -13.18 9.22 21.42
N THR A 299 -12.52 10.36 21.54
CA THR A 299 -11.16 10.45 22.07
C THR A 299 -11.14 11.20 23.41
N LEU A 300 -10.49 10.61 24.40
CA LEU A 300 -10.15 11.26 25.67
C LEU A 300 -8.65 11.53 25.70
N ASN A 301 -8.25 12.78 25.94
CA ASN A 301 -6.86 13.16 26.12
C ASN A 301 -6.65 13.67 27.55
N MET A 302 -5.65 13.15 28.22
CA MET A 302 -5.28 13.55 29.57
C MET A 302 -3.79 13.95 29.63
N LYS A 303 -3.52 15.12 30.22
CA LYS A 303 -2.15 15.57 30.48
C LYS A 303 -2.10 16.24 31.85
N ASN A 304 -1.43 15.60 32.80
CA ASN A 304 -1.28 16.12 34.17
C ASN A 304 0.19 16.09 34.60
N GLY A 305 0.84 17.22 34.53
CA GLY A 305 2.26 17.33 34.77
C GLY A 305 3.06 16.48 33.78
N SER A 306 3.77 15.49 34.28
CA SER A 306 4.57 14.54 33.51
C SER A 306 3.78 13.36 32.96
N PHE A 307 2.58 13.10 33.44
CA PHE A 307 1.72 12.01 32.99
C PHE A 307 0.87 12.44 31.80
N PHE A 308 0.77 11.56 30.79
CA PHE A 308 -0.16 11.71 29.66
C PHE A 308 -0.88 10.40 29.38
N ALA A 309 -2.10 10.51 28.89
CA ALA A 309 -2.88 9.37 28.38
C ALA A 309 -3.79 9.83 27.25
N LYS A 310 -3.99 8.95 26.28
CA LYS A 310 -4.97 9.08 25.20
C LYS A 310 -5.72 7.76 25.08
N ALA A 311 -7.04 7.84 24.96
CA ALA A 311 -7.88 6.69 24.68
C ALA A 311 -8.89 7.08 23.60
N THR A 312 -8.95 6.29 22.53
CA THR A 312 -9.91 6.44 21.44
C THR A 312 -10.71 5.17 21.31
N VAL A 313 -12.01 5.26 21.16
CA VAL A 313 -12.89 4.19 20.70
C VAL A 313 -13.56 4.62 19.41
N PHE A 314 -13.72 3.71 18.47
CA PHE A 314 -14.34 4.00 17.18
C PHE A 314 -15.24 2.85 16.71
N MET A 315 -16.23 3.22 15.90
CA MET A 315 -17.09 2.32 15.15
C MET A 315 -17.21 2.87 13.73
N ASN A 316 -17.11 1.99 12.75
CA ASN A 316 -17.20 2.32 11.35
C ASN A 316 -18.14 1.34 10.66
N ASP A 317 -19.27 1.83 10.18
CA ASP A 317 -20.27 1.10 9.40
C ASP A 317 -20.02 1.40 7.92
N VAL A 318 -19.75 0.39 7.12
CA VAL A 318 -19.31 0.55 5.74
C VAL A 318 -20.29 -0.15 4.80
N ASP A 319 -21.01 0.65 4.02
CA ASP A 319 -21.84 0.17 2.93
C ASP A 319 -20.94 -0.11 1.71
N ASN A 320 -21.15 -1.25 1.06
CA ASN A 320 -20.38 -1.67 -0.12
C ASN A 320 -18.86 -1.74 0.12
N TYR A 321 -18.39 -2.28 1.23
CA TYR A 321 -16.98 -2.48 1.52
C TYR A 321 -16.33 -3.33 0.42
N ILE A 322 -15.28 -2.80 -0.22
CA ILE A 322 -14.54 -3.46 -1.32
C ILE A 322 -13.39 -4.26 -0.76
N TYR A 323 -13.29 -5.53 -1.13
CA TYR A 323 -12.22 -6.42 -0.68
C TYR A 323 -11.88 -7.46 -1.74
N LEU A 324 -10.65 -8.00 -1.66
CA LEU A 324 -10.21 -9.11 -2.49
C LEU A 324 -10.45 -10.41 -1.73
N GLN A 325 -11.24 -11.31 -2.31
CA GLN A 325 -11.59 -12.61 -1.76
C GLN A 325 -10.87 -13.72 -2.51
N ASP A 326 -10.05 -14.49 -1.80
CA ASP A 326 -9.47 -15.72 -2.32
C ASP A 326 -10.55 -16.80 -2.46
N GLU A 327 -10.47 -17.64 -3.48
CA GLU A 327 -11.26 -18.86 -3.57
C GLU A 327 -10.95 -19.82 -2.42
N THR A 328 -11.91 -20.67 -2.08
CA THR A 328 -11.72 -21.71 -1.08
C THR A 328 -10.99 -22.93 -1.67
N GLU A 329 -10.37 -23.76 -0.81
CA GLU A 329 -9.75 -25.01 -1.25
C GLU A 329 -10.75 -25.92 -2.03
N GLU A 330 -12.02 -25.89 -1.65
CA GLU A 330 -13.09 -26.67 -2.27
C GLU A 330 -13.43 -26.14 -3.69
N GLU A 331 -13.46 -24.81 -3.84
CA GLU A 331 -13.66 -24.16 -5.15
C GLU A 331 -12.45 -24.37 -6.07
N HIS A 332 -11.24 -24.32 -5.52
CA HIS A 332 -10.00 -24.58 -6.26
C HIS A 332 -9.95 -26.03 -6.79
N GLU A 333 -10.26 -27.01 -5.92
CA GLU A 333 -10.33 -28.43 -6.32
C GLU A 333 -11.42 -28.69 -7.38
N GLU A 334 -12.57 -27.98 -7.33
CA GLU A 334 -13.64 -28.10 -8.34
C GLU A 334 -13.20 -27.54 -9.69
N HIS A 335 -12.44 -26.46 -9.72
CA HIS A 335 -11.87 -25.90 -10.95
C HIS A 335 -10.88 -26.87 -11.60
N ASP A 336 -9.98 -27.45 -10.82
CA ASP A 336 -9.00 -28.43 -11.30
C ASP A 336 -9.67 -29.70 -11.87
N GLU A 337 -10.81 -30.16 -11.28
CA GLU A 337 -11.53 -31.33 -11.75
C GLU A 337 -12.35 -31.07 -13.05
N GLU A 338 -12.85 -29.85 -13.28
CA GLU A 338 -13.60 -29.49 -14.49
C GLU A 338 -12.71 -29.37 -15.74
N HIS A 339 -11.39 -29.16 -15.56
CA HIS A 339 -10.40 -28.98 -16.63
C HIS A 339 -9.49 -30.20 -16.88
N GLU A 340 -10.02 -31.45 -16.74
CA GLU A 340 -9.28 -32.70 -17.01
C GLU A 340 -8.65 -32.81 -18.42
N GLU A 341 -8.84 -31.85 -19.32
CA GLU A 341 -8.19 -31.78 -20.65
C GLU A 341 -7.40 -30.47 -20.83
N GLY A 342 -6.40 -30.23 -19.96
CA GLY A 342 -5.14 -29.61 -20.38
C GLY A 342 -5.05 -28.10 -20.53
N HIS A 343 -5.92 -27.29 -19.97
CA HIS A 343 -5.68 -25.84 -19.83
C HIS A 343 -6.11 -25.36 -18.45
N ASP A 344 -5.15 -25.28 -17.54
CA ASP A 344 -5.28 -24.56 -16.29
C ASP A 344 -5.21 -23.06 -16.60
N ASP A 345 -6.36 -22.40 -16.63
CA ASP A 345 -6.51 -20.98 -17.01
C ASP A 345 -5.76 -20.03 -16.04
N HIS A 346 -5.31 -20.53 -14.88
CA HIS A 346 -4.73 -19.73 -13.79
C HIS A 346 -3.28 -20.12 -13.43
N GLY A 347 -2.65 -21.09 -14.12
CA GLY A 347 -1.28 -21.51 -13.88
C GLY A 347 -0.99 -21.96 -12.44
N GLY A 348 -1.98 -22.60 -11.76
CA GLY A 348 -1.86 -23.04 -10.36
C GLY A 348 -1.89 -21.90 -9.34
N LEU A 349 -2.23 -20.67 -9.73
CA LEU A 349 -2.41 -19.53 -8.82
C LEU A 349 -3.81 -19.56 -8.17
N ILE A 350 -3.91 -19.05 -6.95
CA ILE A 350 -5.19 -18.90 -6.26
C ILE A 350 -6.03 -17.84 -6.97
N LEU A 351 -7.23 -18.20 -7.42
CA LEU A 351 -8.17 -17.22 -7.97
C LEU A 351 -8.65 -16.27 -6.88
N ALA A 352 -8.58 -14.97 -7.13
CA ALA A 352 -9.00 -13.95 -6.18
C ALA A 352 -9.86 -12.87 -6.87
N ASN A 353 -11.05 -12.64 -6.34
CA ASN A 353 -12.04 -11.75 -6.93
C ASN A 353 -12.28 -10.50 -6.09
N TYR A 354 -12.36 -9.32 -6.72
CA TYR A 354 -12.82 -8.11 -6.07
C TYR A 354 -14.34 -8.12 -5.87
N LEU A 355 -14.76 -8.16 -4.62
CA LEU A 355 -16.15 -8.25 -4.19
C LEU A 355 -16.56 -7.02 -3.35
N GLN A 356 -17.88 -6.88 -3.15
CA GLN A 356 -18.47 -5.87 -2.27
C GLN A 356 -19.51 -6.48 -1.35
N GLN A 357 -19.48 -6.10 -0.08
CA GLN A 357 -20.60 -6.31 0.84
C GLN A 357 -20.50 -5.34 2.03
N ASP A 358 -21.62 -5.15 2.73
CA ASP A 358 -21.64 -4.27 3.90
C ASP A 358 -20.83 -4.87 5.04
N ALA A 359 -20.12 -4.02 5.77
CA ALA A 359 -19.20 -4.42 6.83
C ALA A 359 -19.26 -3.46 8.02
N GLU A 360 -19.00 -4.00 9.22
CA GLU A 360 -18.87 -3.23 10.45
C GLU A 360 -17.47 -3.43 11.02
N LEU A 361 -16.79 -2.33 11.35
CA LEU A 361 -15.48 -2.36 12.01
C LEU A 361 -15.58 -1.57 13.32
N ASP A 362 -15.04 -2.12 14.39
CA ASP A 362 -14.92 -1.42 15.66
C ASP A 362 -13.54 -1.65 16.28
N GLY A 363 -13.15 -0.75 17.18
CA GLY A 363 -11.87 -0.89 17.82
C GLY A 363 -11.57 0.20 18.84
N TYR A 364 -10.39 0.08 19.41
CA TYR A 364 -9.88 1.06 20.34
C TYR A 364 -8.36 1.24 20.23
N GLU A 365 -7.93 2.42 20.63
CA GLU A 365 -6.52 2.76 20.81
C GLU A 365 -6.32 3.32 22.21
N LEU A 366 -5.31 2.86 22.90
CA LEU A 366 -4.90 3.33 24.23
C LEU A 366 -3.42 3.66 24.21
N GLU A 367 -3.06 4.84 24.67
CA GLU A 367 -1.67 5.20 24.98
C GLU A 367 -1.61 5.93 26.34
N PHE A 368 -0.67 5.54 27.19
CA PHE A 368 -0.36 6.31 28.38
C PHE A 368 1.13 6.26 28.69
N GLY A 369 1.61 7.30 29.37
CA GLY A 369 3.03 7.37 29.71
C GLY A 369 3.34 8.44 30.73
N ASN A 370 4.60 8.46 31.09
CA ASN A 370 5.13 9.44 32.02
C ASN A 370 6.51 9.92 31.55
N THR A 371 6.72 11.21 31.65
CA THR A 371 8.00 11.84 31.36
C THR A 371 8.60 12.37 32.68
N MET A 372 9.82 11.98 32.98
CA MET A 372 10.47 12.31 34.23
C MET A 372 11.92 12.75 34.03
N ASP A 373 12.38 13.64 34.87
CA ASP A 373 13.81 14.02 34.89
C ASP A 373 14.66 12.87 35.44
N LEU A 374 15.69 12.47 34.69
CA LEU A 374 16.65 11.46 35.08
C LEU A 374 18.06 11.96 34.89
N GLY A 375 18.69 12.37 36.00
CA GLY A 375 20.02 13.05 35.98
C GLY A 375 19.96 14.40 35.25
N SER A 376 20.72 14.55 34.16
CA SER A 376 20.70 15.73 33.30
C SER A 376 19.84 15.60 32.07
N GLY A 377 19.10 14.47 31.96
CA GLY A 377 18.24 14.17 30.82
C GLY A 377 16.79 13.90 31.22
N GLU A 378 15.98 13.65 30.23
CA GLU A 378 14.55 13.34 30.35
C GLU A 378 14.29 11.90 29.90
N LEU A 379 13.58 11.12 30.74
CA LEU A 379 13.12 9.77 30.46
C LEU A 379 11.61 9.77 30.25
N THR A 380 11.17 9.32 29.07
CA THR A 380 9.75 9.03 28.80
C THR A 380 9.57 7.52 28.72
N LEU A 381 8.61 7.01 29.46
CA LEU A 381 8.11 5.64 29.37
C LEU A 381 6.67 5.69 28.92
N SER A 382 6.30 4.91 27.88
CA SER A 382 4.91 4.80 27.46
C SER A 382 4.53 3.37 27.11
N PHE A 383 3.25 3.10 27.25
CA PHE A 383 2.57 1.89 26.82
C PHE A 383 1.45 2.28 25.86
N GLY A 384 1.31 1.52 24.77
CA GLY A 384 0.23 1.62 23.82
C GLY A 384 -0.40 0.25 23.59
N ARG A 385 -1.70 0.21 23.35
CA ARG A 385 -2.44 -0.95 22.85
C ARG A 385 -3.45 -0.47 21.81
N ASP A 386 -3.53 -1.19 20.70
CA ASP A 386 -4.55 -1.02 19.69
C ASP A 386 -5.16 -2.37 19.32
N GLU A 387 -6.43 -2.35 18.99
CA GLU A 387 -7.22 -3.51 18.59
C GLU A 387 -8.32 -3.06 17.63
N ILE A 388 -8.49 -3.80 16.55
CA ILE A 388 -9.55 -3.64 15.57
C ILE A 388 -10.19 -4.99 15.31
N SER A 389 -11.52 -5.04 15.24
CA SER A 389 -12.30 -6.16 14.74
C SER A 389 -13.14 -5.71 13.55
N GLY A 390 -13.52 -6.65 12.69
CA GLY A 390 -14.36 -6.37 11.54
C GLY A 390 -15.11 -7.60 11.07
N GLU A 391 -16.41 -7.43 10.88
CA GLU A 391 -17.30 -8.49 10.42
C GLU A 391 -18.14 -7.98 9.25
N PHE A 392 -18.46 -8.86 8.33
CA PHE A 392 -19.44 -8.56 7.30
C PHE A 392 -20.85 -8.63 7.86
N SER A 393 -21.75 -7.74 7.42
CA SER A 393 -23.15 -7.73 7.85
C SER A 393 -23.91 -9.04 7.51
N SER A 394 -23.45 -9.76 6.50
CA SER A 394 -23.92 -11.12 6.13
C SER A 394 -23.37 -12.23 7.03
N GLY A 395 -22.39 -11.92 7.89
CA GLY A 395 -21.63 -12.84 8.74
C GLY A 395 -20.25 -13.19 8.16
N GLY A 396 -19.34 -13.57 9.03
CA GLY A 396 -17.94 -13.85 8.71
C GLY A 396 -17.04 -12.62 8.93
N ASN A 397 -15.76 -12.88 9.18
CA ASN A 397 -14.78 -11.82 9.46
C ASN A 397 -14.28 -11.20 8.16
N ILE A 398 -13.92 -9.92 8.23
CA ILE A 398 -13.21 -9.22 7.16
C ILE A 398 -11.79 -9.81 7.06
N PRO A 399 -11.32 -10.22 5.86
CA PRO A 399 -9.98 -10.78 5.71
C PRO A 399 -8.89 -9.74 5.96
N ARG A 400 -7.70 -10.23 6.39
CA ARG A 400 -6.45 -9.48 6.50
C ARG A 400 -6.42 -8.34 7.52
N LEU A 401 -7.31 -8.36 8.51
CA LEU A 401 -7.25 -7.43 9.63
C LEU A 401 -6.09 -7.78 10.57
N ASN A 402 -5.29 -6.78 10.91
CA ASN A 402 -4.15 -6.96 11.79
C ASN A 402 -4.60 -7.31 13.22
N PRO A 403 -3.90 -8.22 13.92
CA PRO A 403 -4.19 -8.57 15.30
C PRO A 403 -3.87 -7.44 16.27
N ALA A 404 -4.45 -7.50 17.46
CA ALA A 404 -4.15 -6.60 18.55
C ALA A 404 -2.66 -6.63 18.93
N ARG A 405 -2.14 -5.49 19.36
CA ARG A 405 -0.73 -5.36 19.73
C ARG A 405 -0.53 -4.47 20.95
N ASN A 406 0.49 -4.82 21.74
CA ASN A 406 0.97 -4.06 22.87
C ASN A 406 2.34 -3.45 22.53
N ILE A 407 2.52 -2.17 22.78
CA ILE A 407 3.74 -1.44 22.43
C ILE A 407 4.30 -0.75 23.67
N PHE A 408 5.49 -1.13 24.09
CA PHE A 408 6.22 -0.49 25.18
C PHE A 408 7.36 0.34 24.60
N LYS A 409 7.41 1.63 24.96
CA LYS A 409 8.44 2.54 24.49
C LYS A 409 9.19 3.15 25.66
N LEU A 410 10.51 3.22 25.53
CA LEU A 410 11.40 3.98 26.38
C LEU A 410 12.15 4.98 25.52
N LYS A 411 12.12 6.25 25.88
CA LYS A 411 12.92 7.30 25.24
C LYS A 411 13.68 8.06 26.30
N TYR A 412 15.00 8.11 26.18
CA TYR A 412 15.87 8.94 27.02
C TYR A 412 16.53 10.00 26.16
N SER A 413 16.39 11.25 26.56
CA SER A 413 16.95 12.41 25.85
C SER A 413 17.87 13.16 26.79
N GLN A 414 19.11 13.38 26.39
CA GLN A 414 20.06 14.20 27.11
C GLN A 414 20.89 15.03 26.12
N ASP A 415 20.87 16.37 26.26
CA ASP A 415 21.52 17.29 25.33
C ASP A 415 21.17 16.94 23.86
N ASN A 416 22.16 16.60 23.06
CA ASN A 416 22.05 16.26 21.66
C ASN A 416 21.95 14.71 21.43
N THR A 417 21.74 13.91 22.47
CA THR A 417 21.71 12.46 22.42
C THR A 417 20.34 11.95 22.77
N ILE A 418 19.81 11.05 21.93
CA ILE A 418 18.50 10.37 22.13
C ILE A 418 18.72 8.87 22.06
N PHE A 419 18.32 8.16 23.10
CA PHE A 419 18.21 6.71 23.12
C PHE A 419 16.74 6.32 23.11
N GLY A 420 16.36 5.39 22.25
CA GLY A 420 15.02 4.82 22.15
C GLY A 420 15.06 3.30 22.19
N LEU A 421 14.13 2.70 22.92
CA LEU A 421 13.84 1.27 22.93
C LEU A 421 12.35 1.10 22.69
N MET A 422 11.97 0.14 21.82
CA MET A 422 10.60 -0.23 21.55
C MET A 422 10.46 -1.75 21.58
N PHE A 423 9.60 -2.23 22.47
CA PHE A 423 9.18 -3.62 22.50
C PHE A 423 7.73 -3.69 22.03
N LYS A 424 7.48 -4.52 21.00
CA LYS A 424 6.16 -4.77 20.43
C LYS A 424 5.82 -6.23 20.64
N ASP A 425 4.66 -6.50 21.21
CA ASP A 425 4.07 -7.82 21.42
C ASP A 425 2.76 -7.86 20.62
N VAL A 426 2.76 -8.64 19.54
CA VAL A 426 1.65 -8.79 18.61
C VAL A 426 0.94 -10.09 18.93
N GLU A 427 -0.36 -10.04 19.13
CA GLU A 427 -1.18 -11.20 19.45
C GLU A 427 -1.35 -12.12 18.23
N LYS A 428 -1.77 -13.34 18.45
CA LYS A 428 -2.14 -14.27 17.39
C LYS A 428 -3.44 -13.80 16.72
N GLN A 429 -3.50 -13.83 15.37
CA GLN A 429 -4.74 -13.62 14.63
C GLN A 429 -5.46 -14.95 14.40
N ASN A 430 -6.66 -15.07 14.98
CA ASN A 430 -7.55 -16.22 14.80
C ASN A 430 -8.91 -15.84 14.21
N ASP A 431 -9.27 -14.53 14.22
CA ASP A 431 -10.49 -14.01 13.63
C ASP A 431 -10.21 -13.72 12.15
N ILE A 432 -10.23 -14.80 11.36
CA ILE A 432 -9.81 -14.82 9.96
C ILE A 432 -11.02 -14.77 9.03
N GLY A 433 -10.83 -14.20 7.84
CA GLY A 433 -11.80 -14.22 6.76
C GLY A 433 -11.92 -15.60 6.10
N LEU A 434 -12.85 -15.71 5.15
CA LEU A 434 -13.00 -16.90 4.32
C LEU A 434 -11.71 -17.16 3.52
N ALA A 435 -11.31 -18.40 3.37
CA ALA A 435 -10.10 -18.85 2.67
C ALA A 435 -8.78 -18.27 3.24
N GLU A 436 -8.80 -17.74 4.46
CA GLU A 436 -7.63 -17.17 5.12
C GLU A 436 -7.04 -18.12 6.15
N THR A 437 -5.74 -18.04 6.42
CA THR A 437 -5.05 -18.84 7.46
C THR A 437 -4.77 -18.02 8.70
N ASN A 438 -4.71 -18.67 9.86
CA ASN A 438 -4.25 -18.06 11.12
C ASN A 438 -2.82 -17.53 11.00
N THR A 439 -2.47 -16.54 11.82
CA THR A 439 -1.08 -16.06 11.92
C THR A 439 -0.66 -16.02 13.39
N ASP A 440 0.46 -16.67 13.71
CA ASP A 440 0.97 -16.68 15.08
C ASP A 440 1.43 -15.29 15.51
N GLY A 441 1.26 -15.01 16.80
CA GLY A 441 1.77 -13.79 17.42
C GLY A 441 3.30 -13.79 17.49
N TYR A 442 3.89 -12.61 17.67
CA TYR A 442 5.33 -12.45 17.75
C TYR A 442 5.74 -11.28 18.65
N GLN A 443 6.99 -11.30 19.10
CA GLN A 443 7.58 -10.25 19.91
C GLN A 443 8.79 -9.63 19.21
N MET A 444 8.84 -8.32 19.14
CA MET A 444 9.90 -7.60 18.43
C MET A 444 10.51 -6.52 19.32
N LEU A 445 11.83 -6.51 19.43
CA LEU A 445 12.59 -5.50 20.14
C LEU A 445 13.42 -4.68 19.17
N ASN A 446 13.23 -3.36 19.19
CA ASN A 446 13.99 -2.40 18.39
C ASN A 446 14.69 -1.40 19.32
N ALA A 447 15.91 -1.00 18.96
CA ALA A 447 16.69 0.01 19.69
C ALA A 447 17.30 1.01 18.72
N LYS A 448 17.40 2.28 19.17
CA LYS A 448 18.03 3.36 18.41
C LYS A 448 18.80 4.30 19.33
N LEU A 449 20.02 4.64 18.96
CA LEU A 449 20.82 5.68 19.60
C LEU A 449 21.19 6.72 18.54
N SER A 450 20.79 7.96 18.76
CA SER A 450 21.07 9.08 17.86
C SER A 450 21.84 10.18 18.60
N ARG A 451 22.80 10.78 17.93
CA ARG A 451 23.51 11.96 18.44
C ARG A 451 23.70 12.98 17.33
N SER A 452 23.33 14.22 17.63
CA SER A 452 23.56 15.38 16.75
C SER A 452 24.80 16.14 17.13
N PHE A 453 25.54 16.57 16.13
CA PHE A 453 26.79 17.35 16.25
C PHE A 453 26.60 18.63 15.44
N ASP A 454 26.74 19.77 16.10
CA ASP A 454 26.78 21.07 15.44
C ASP A 454 28.17 21.24 14.76
N LEU A 455 28.16 21.37 13.45
CA LEU A 455 29.36 21.62 12.62
C LEU A 455 29.58 23.10 12.37
N GLY A 456 28.97 23.97 13.18
CA GLY A 456 29.01 25.42 13.06
C GLY A 456 28.31 25.88 11.76
N GLY A 457 28.89 26.84 11.05
CA GLY A 457 28.30 27.38 9.82
C GLY A 457 28.18 26.36 8.66
N GLN A 458 28.50 25.09 8.87
CA GLN A 458 28.41 24.01 7.88
C GLN A 458 27.16 23.09 8.09
N GLY A 459 26.35 23.37 9.12
CA GLY A 459 25.14 22.61 9.41
C GLY A 459 25.25 21.64 10.58
N ASP A 460 24.30 20.73 10.69
CA ASP A 460 24.20 19.72 11.75
C ASP A 460 24.36 18.31 11.21
N LEU A 461 25.23 17.50 11.80
CA LEU A 461 25.40 16.10 11.52
C LEU A 461 24.70 15.25 12.60
N THR A 462 23.71 14.46 12.23
CA THR A 462 23.12 13.46 13.12
C THR A 462 23.60 12.06 12.73
N VAL A 463 24.21 11.36 13.68
CA VAL A 463 24.61 9.95 13.56
C VAL A 463 23.63 9.10 14.36
N SER A 464 23.03 8.11 13.72
CA SER A 464 22.10 7.17 14.36
C SER A 464 22.58 5.73 14.19
N LEU A 465 22.71 5.01 15.30
CA LEU A 465 22.86 3.55 15.33
C LEU A 465 21.48 2.95 15.61
N PHE A 466 21.10 1.92 14.88
CA PHE A 466 19.83 1.23 15.12
C PHE A 466 20.00 -0.29 15.00
N GLY A 467 19.13 -1.00 15.72
CA GLY A 467 18.95 -2.43 15.57
C GLY A 467 17.47 -2.74 15.58
N ASN A 468 17.02 -3.52 14.62
CA ASN A 468 15.64 -3.97 14.49
C ASN A 468 15.57 -5.47 14.71
N ASN A 469 14.42 -5.94 15.20
CA ASN A 469 14.18 -7.32 15.51
C ASN A 469 15.34 -7.98 16.30
N LEU A 470 15.77 -7.32 17.40
CA LEU A 470 16.91 -7.75 18.19
C LEU A 470 16.71 -9.12 18.87
N LEU A 471 15.48 -9.60 18.95
CA LEU A 471 15.13 -10.93 19.46
C LEU A 471 15.30 -12.01 18.40
N ASP A 472 15.49 -11.64 17.13
CA ASP A 472 15.61 -12.54 15.97
C ASP A 472 14.36 -13.41 15.78
N GLU A 473 13.20 -12.82 16.00
CA GLU A 473 11.91 -13.48 15.91
C GLU A 473 11.49 -13.67 14.46
N ILE A 474 10.92 -14.82 14.11
CA ILE A 474 10.27 -15.04 12.82
C ILE A 474 8.87 -14.44 12.90
N ALA A 475 8.76 -13.18 12.50
CA ALA A 475 7.51 -12.43 12.53
C ALA A 475 6.84 -12.44 11.16
N ARG A 476 5.51 -12.60 11.13
CA ARG A 476 4.72 -12.60 9.89
C ARG A 476 3.65 -11.52 9.95
N ASN A 477 3.52 -10.76 8.86
CA ASN A 477 2.46 -9.76 8.75
C ASN A 477 1.16 -10.43 8.32
N HIS A 478 0.12 -10.40 9.15
CA HIS A 478 -1.15 -11.05 8.85
C HIS A 478 -1.82 -10.50 7.59
N SER A 479 -1.68 -9.22 7.30
CA SER A 479 -2.27 -8.58 6.11
C SER A 479 -1.55 -8.92 4.79
N SER A 480 -0.40 -9.61 4.82
CA SER A 480 0.33 -10.01 3.61
C SER A 480 -0.32 -11.22 2.94
N TYR A 481 -0.48 -11.17 1.63
CA TYR A 481 -0.96 -12.29 0.81
C TYR A 481 -0.01 -13.49 0.84
N VAL A 482 1.28 -13.23 0.91
CA VAL A 482 2.35 -14.24 0.93
C VAL A 482 2.96 -14.42 2.34
N LYS A 483 2.16 -14.23 3.39
CA LYS A 483 2.62 -14.28 4.79
C LYS A 483 3.26 -15.62 5.19
N THR A 484 2.88 -16.72 4.55
CA THR A 484 3.43 -18.04 4.82
C THR A 484 4.83 -18.22 4.24
N GLN A 485 5.13 -17.55 3.13
CA GLN A 485 6.40 -17.60 2.41
C GLN A 485 7.37 -16.53 2.89
N VAL A 486 6.89 -15.29 3.08
CA VAL A 486 7.74 -14.13 3.37
C VAL A 486 7.56 -13.62 4.79
N PRO A 487 8.47 -13.94 5.74
CA PRO A 487 8.48 -13.33 7.06
C PRO A 487 8.99 -11.87 6.99
N LEU A 488 8.69 -11.09 8.03
CA LEU A 488 9.31 -9.78 8.22
C LEU A 488 10.83 -9.93 8.38
N PRO A 489 11.63 -8.88 8.07
CA PRO A 489 13.08 -8.95 8.17
C PRO A 489 13.57 -9.43 9.55
N GLY A 490 14.49 -10.38 9.54
CA GLY A 490 15.17 -10.87 10.75
C GLY A 490 16.02 -9.79 11.41
N LYS A 491 16.78 -10.18 12.41
CA LYS A 491 17.64 -9.26 13.16
C LYS A 491 18.62 -8.51 12.25
N ASN A 492 18.59 -7.18 12.32
CA ASN A 492 19.46 -6.34 11.54
C ASN A 492 19.96 -5.13 12.34
N TYR A 493 21.09 -4.60 11.91
CA TYR A 493 21.73 -3.44 12.49
C TYR A 493 22.15 -2.47 11.39
N GLY A 494 22.14 -1.17 11.72
CA GLY A 494 22.58 -0.17 10.76
C GLY A 494 23.08 1.10 11.42
N ILE A 495 23.78 1.88 10.60
CA ILE A 495 24.19 3.22 10.92
C ILE A 495 23.65 4.18 9.86
N ARG A 496 23.11 5.30 10.29
CA ARG A 496 22.62 6.36 9.40
C ARG A 496 23.32 7.68 9.74
N PHE A 497 23.76 8.35 8.70
CA PHE A 497 24.27 9.72 8.76
C PHE A 497 23.27 10.65 8.09
N ASN A 498 22.90 11.73 8.77
CA ASN A 498 22.04 12.79 8.24
C ASN A 498 22.73 14.13 8.43
N LEU A 499 23.04 14.81 7.34
CA LEU A 499 23.64 16.13 7.33
C LEU A 499 22.59 17.15 6.86
N THR A 500 22.33 18.15 7.71
CA THR A 500 21.45 19.28 7.39
C THR A 500 22.30 20.54 7.29
N PHE A 501 22.26 21.25 6.17
CA PHE A 501 23.08 22.43 5.86
C PHE A 501 22.27 23.58 5.25
#